data_d6fb661e941085510a7691ebf8154963
#
_entry.id   d6fb661e941085510a7691ebf8154963
#
_cell.length_a   1.000
_cell.length_b   1.000
_cell.length_c   1.000
_cell.angle_alpha   90.00
_cell.angle_beta   90.00
_cell.angle_gamma   90.00
#
_symmetry.space_group_name_H-M   'P 1'
#
loop_
_entity.id
_entity.type
_entity.pdbx_description
1 polymer ?
#
loop_
_entity_poly.entity_id
_entity_poly.type
_entity_poly.pdbx_seq_one_letter_code
_entity_poly.pdbx_strand_id
1 'polypeptide(L)'
;MKNNKIKIAGVIKDKPQLILDASEYERRRYETKLVAERKSGTEDVLILQFDGSAMQEEDFEKLEAGTCVNVTGEIRTENVREIVPTAPTVKIFIAAGKVQTVEAITEKQNVVKLCGHICKDPRARGTSKGIHITDIMIAVKGKKNVSFIPCICWQNVADAAGKLKKGTYVEVEGRFQSREYKKAIEGSAPYLMTAYEVSVVQLGVAEDDAEQEDE
;
A
#
# COMPACT_ATOMS: atom_id res chain seq x y z
N MET A 1 -15.40 -10.76 -5.94
CA MET A 1 -14.01 -10.39 -6.39
C MET A 1 -13.14 -10.10 -5.15
N LYS A 2 -11.81 -10.35 -5.13
CA LYS A 2 -10.99 -9.93 -3.97
C LYS A 2 -10.86 -8.40 -4.00
N ASN A 3 -11.37 -7.75 -2.98
CA ASN A 3 -11.46 -6.29 -2.86
C ASN A 3 -10.10 -5.58 -2.70
N ASN A 4 -9.01 -6.32 -2.57
CA ASN A 4 -7.66 -5.82 -2.35
C ASN A 4 -6.65 -6.78 -2.93
N LYS A 5 -5.89 -6.35 -3.91
CA LYS A 5 -4.85 -7.16 -4.54
C LYS A 5 -3.69 -6.28 -5.00
N ILE A 6 -2.48 -6.68 -4.65
CA ILE A 6 -1.25 -6.13 -5.22
C ILE A 6 -0.42 -7.23 -5.87
N LYS A 7 0.15 -6.91 -7.05
CA LYS A 7 1.24 -7.66 -7.67
C LYS A 7 2.39 -6.71 -7.88
N ILE A 8 3.56 -7.04 -7.35
CA ILE A 8 4.73 -6.18 -7.41
C ILE A 8 6.01 -6.98 -7.55
N ALA A 9 6.92 -6.50 -8.37
CA ALA A 9 8.29 -6.99 -8.49
C ALA A 9 9.26 -5.98 -7.88
N GLY A 10 10.27 -6.44 -7.18
CA GLY A 10 11.24 -5.58 -6.54
C GLY A 10 12.42 -6.35 -5.93
N VAL A 11 13.29 -5.59 -5.30
CA VAL A 11 14.50 -6.10 -4.65
C VAL A 11 14.37 -5.95 -3.14
N ILE A 12 14.67 -6.98 -2.40
CA ILE A 12 14.72 -6.95 -0.93
C ILE A 12 15.85 -6.01 -0.50
N LYS A 13 15.52 -4.99 0.31
CA LYS A 13 16.49 -3.99 0.76
C LYS A 13 17.32 -4.47 1.95
N ASP A 14 16.65 -5.08 2.92
CA ASP A 14 17.24 -5.50 4.19
C ASP A 14 16.83 -6.94 4.50
N LYS A 15 17.66 -7.72 5.18
CA LYS A 15 17.29 -9.06 5.64
C LYS A 15 15.99 -9.00 6.47
N PRO A 16 15.01 -9.89 6.22
CA PRO A 16 13.76 -9.89 6.97
C PRO A 16 13.97 -10.05 8.47
N GLN A 17 13.27 -9.24 9.25
CA GLN A 17 13.30 -9.28 10.71
C GLN A 17 12.02 -9.88 11.26
N LEU A 18 12.13 -10.70 12.31
CA LEU A 18 10.98 -11.24 13.02
C LEU A 18 10.30 -10.09 13.80
N ILE A 19 9.02 -9.83 13.52
CA ILE A 19 8.22 -8.80 14.20
C ILE A 19 7.13 -9.37 15.09
N LEU A 20 6.78 -10.64 14.91
CA LEU A 20 5.84 -11.39 15.74
C LEU A 20 6.27 -12.85 15.78
N ASP A 21 6.48 -13.39 16.99
CA ASP A 21 6.78 -14.81 17.16
C ASP A 21 5.50 -15.66 17.10
N ALA A 22 5.68 -16.96 16.85
CA ALA A 22 4.55 -17.88 16.78
C ALA A 22 3.85 -18.00 18.14
N SER A 23 2.51 -18.02 18.10
CA SER A 23 1.65 -18.34 19.23
C SER A 23 0.64 -19.42 18.84
N GLU A 24 -0.20 -19.88 19.79
CA GLU A 24 -1.27 -20.82 19.51
C GLU A 24 -2.23 -20.35 18.40
N TYR A 25 -2.38 -19.02 18.24
CA TYR A 25 -3.34 -18.40 17.33
C TYR A 25 -2.72 -17.64 16.15
N GLU A 26 -1.39 -17.39 16.17
CA GLU A 26 -0.71 -16.57 15.18
C GLU A 26 0.59 -17.21 14.69
N ARG A 27 0.84 -17.12 13.37
CA ARG A 27 2.10 -17.55 12.75
C ARG A 27 3.18 -16.49 12.93
N ARG A 28 4.43 -16.91 12.89
CA ARG A 28 5.58 -15.99 12.81
C ARG A 28 5.39 -15.03 11.67
N ARG A 29 5.61 -13.75 11.94
CA ARG A 29 5.54 -12.69 10.94
C ARG A 29 6.87 -11.99 10.83
N TYR A 30 7.28 -11.77 9.61
CA TYR A 30 8.52 -11.10 9.25
C TYR A 30 8.23 -9.79 8.53
N GLU A 31 9.15 -8.83 8.65
CA GLU A 31 9.11 -7.55 7.96
C GLU A 31 10.45 -7.25 7.31
N THR A 32 10.38 -6.70 6.10
CA THR A 32 11.51 -6.14 5.37
C THR A 32 11.06 -4.97 4.52
N LYS A 33 11.99 -4.31 3.84
CA LYS A 33 11.69 -3.30 2.83
C LYS A 33 11.89 -3.87 1.44
N LEU A 34 10.94 -3.58 0.56
CA LEU A 34 10.97 -3.91 -0.86
C LEU A 34 11.25 -2.64 -1.66
N VAL A 35 12.27 -2.64 -2.48
CA VAL A 35 12.58 -1.56 -3.43
C VAL A 35 11.96 -1.91 -4.77
N ALA A 36 11.00 -1.11 -5.22
CA ALA A 36 10.35 -1.27 -6.51
C ALA A 36 10.67 -0.07 -7.41
N GLU A 37 11.27 -0.32 -8.56
CA GLU A 37 11.63 0.74 -9.51
C GLU A 37 10.46 1.05 -10.44
N ARG A 38 10.12 2.34 -10.55
CA ARG A 38 9.13 2.85 -11.52
C ARG A 38 9.72 2.84 -12.93
N LYS A 39 8.85 2.92 -13.94
CA LYS A 39 9.29 3.12 -15.34
C LYS A 39 10.14 4.38 -15.54
N SER A 40 9.97 5.39 -14.69
CA SER A 40 10.75 6.64 -14.69
C SER A 40 12.15 6.51 -14.08
N GLY A 41 12.53 5.36 -13.53
CA GLY A 41 13.78 5.17 -12.77
C GLY A 41 13.69 5.58 -11.29
N THR A 42 12.57 6.12 -10.84
CA THR A 42 12.37 6.45 -9.42
C THR A 42 12.12 5.16 -8.62
N GLU A 43 12.73 5.05 -7.46
CA GLU A 43 12.53 3.93 -6.54
C GLU A 43 11.48 4.23 -5.47
N ASP A 44 10.62 3.24 -5.24
CA ASP A 44 9.70 3.20 -4.11
C ASP A 44 10.24 2.22 -3.07
N VAL A 45 10.44 2.68 -1.83
CA VAL A 45 10.83 1.82 -0.72
C VAL A 45 9.60 1.49 0.11
N LEU A 46 9.11 0.27 -0.02
CA LEU A 46 7.82 -0.18 0.52
C LEU A 46 8.03 -1.16 1.68
N ILE A 47 7.13 -1.14 2.65
CA ILE A 47 7.14 -2.10 3.76
C ILE A 47 6.49 -3.39 3.27
N LEU A 48 7.18 -4.51 3.44
CA LEU A 48 6.72 -5.86 3.10
C LEU A 48 6.66 -6.69 4.38
N GLN A 49 5.47 -7.22 4.68
CA GLN A 49 5.26 -8.20 5.74
C GLN A 49 4.76 -9.52 5.16
N PHE A 50 5.22 -10.63 5.73
CA PHE A 50 4.81 -11.96 5.34
C PHE A 50 4.95 -12.95 6.50
N ASP A 51 4.25 -14.07 6.43
CA ASP A 51 4.42 -15.23 7.31
C ASP A 51 5.04 -16.41 6.57
N GLY A 52 5.39 -17.47 7.29
CA GLY A 52 6.04 -18.66 6.72
C GLY A 52 5.21 -19.39 5.66
N SER A 53 3.90 -19.06 5.48
CA SER A 53 3.09 -19.66 4.41
C SER A 53 3.21 -18.93 3.07
N ALA A 54 3.86 -17.76 3.05
CA ALA A 54 3.98 -16.94 1.86
C ALA A 54 5.07 -17.43 0.89
N MET A 55 5.98 -18.29 1.35
CA MET A 55 7.07 -18.85 0.54
C MET A 55 7.54 -20.21 1.08
N GLN A 56 8.34 -20.94 0.29
CA GLN A 56 8.96 -22.16 0.72
C GLN A 56 10.10 -21.87 1.71
N GLU A 57 10.36 -22.77 2.65
CA GLU A 57 11.39 -22.60 3.69
C GLU A 57 12.79 -22.42 3.10
N GLU A 58 13.12 -23.17 2.06
CA GLU A 58 14.40 -23.08 1.33
C GLU A 58 14.62 -21.71 0.67
N ASP A 59 13.54 -21.06 0.21
CA ASP A 59 13.59 -19.71 -0.36
C ASP A 59 13.72 -18.65 0.72
N PHE A 60 13.13 -18.89 1.91
CA PHE A 60 13.23 -17.99 3.05
C PHE A 60 14.68 -17.85 3.53
N GLU A 61 15.44 -18.96 3.58
CA GLU A 61 16.85 -18.95 3.98
C GLU A 61 17.74 -18.12 3.04
N LYS A 62 17.33 -18.02 1.75
CA LYS A 62 18.02 -17.24 0.71
C LYS A 62 17.59 -15.78 0.64
N LEU A 63 16.58 -15.39 1.45
CA LEU A 63 15.99 -14.05 1.37
C LEU A 63 16.88 -13.04 2.10
N GLU A 64 17.79 -12.42 1.37
CA GLU A 64 18.75 -11.44 1.84
C GLU A 64 18.62 -10.10 1.08
N ALA A 65 19.36 -9.10 1.52
CA ALA A 65 19.47 -7.84 0.77
C ALA A 65 20.00 -8.10 -0.65
N GLY A 66 19.35 -7.52 -1.65
CA GLY A 66 19.67 -7.75 -3.06
C GLY A 66 18.88 -8.86 -3.74
N THR A 67 18.12 -9.69 -3.00
CA THR A 67 17.28 -10.74 -3.58
C THR A 67 16.15 -10.14 -4.39
N CYS A 68 16.04 -10.54 -5.66
CA CYS A 68 14.91 -10.17 -6.52
C CYS A 68 13.69 -11.04 -6.21
N VAL A 69 12.51 -10.42 -6.08
CA VAL A 69 11.27 -11.12 -5.75
C VAL A 69 10.07 -10.63 -6.55
N ASN A 70 9.15 -11.55 -6.82
CA ASN A 70 7.78 -11.27 -7.20
C ASN A 70 6.86 -11.49 -6.00
N VAL A 71 6.04 -10.49 -5.69
CA VAL A 71 5.14 -10.51 -4.54
C VAL A 71 3.70 -10.38 -4.99
N THR A 72 2.83 -11.22 -4.43
CA THR A 72 1.38 -11.08 -4.54
C THR A 72 0.78 -11.01 -3.14
N GLY A 73 -0.09 -10.04 -2.89
CA GLY A 73 -0.67 -9.83 -1.56
C GLY A 73 -1.77 -8.78 -1.55
N GLU A 74 -1.91 -8.16 -0.41
CA GLU A 74 -2.89 -7.10 -0.12
C GLU A 74 -2.17 -5.90 0.51
N ILE A 75 -2.68 -4.68 0.30
CA ILE A 75 -2.24 -3.51 1.06
C ILE A 75 -3.04 -3.48 2.36
N ARG A 76 -2.36 -3.43 3.49
CA ARG A 76 -2.98 -3.35 4.81
C ARG A 76 -2.53 -2.15 5.59
N THR A 77 -3.37 -1.76 6.55
CA THR A 77 -3.08 -0.68 7.49
C THR A 77 -3.19 -1.20 8.92
N GLU A 78 -2.30 -0.74 9.78
CA GLU A 78 -2.26 -1.07 11.20
C GLU A 78 -1.97 0.20 12.00
N ASN A 79 -2.72 0.41 13.10
CA ASN A 79 -2.45 1.51 14.01
C ASN A 79 -1.14 1.24 14.78
N VAL A 80 -0.27 2.22 14.82
CA VAL A 80 0.96 2.16 15.60
C VAL A 80 0.62 2.40 17.07
N ARG A 81 0.97 1.45 17.93
CA ARG A 81 0.65 1.52 19.38
C ARG A 81 1.42 2.60 20.10
N GLU A 82 2.68 2.81 19.72
CA GLU A 82 3.53 3.87 20.26
C GLU A 82 3.37 5.15 19.43
N ILE A 83 2.78 6.18 20.02
CA ILE A 83 2.63 7.48 19.37
C ILE A 83 3.93 8.27 19.59
N VAL A 84 4.78 8.26 18.60
CA VAL A 84 5.97 9.13 18.55
C VAL A 84 5.63 10.32 17.64
N PRO A 85 5.85 11.58 18.08
CA PRO A 85 5.51 12.77 17.28
C PRO A 85 6.15 12.79 15.89
N THR A 86 7.28 12.11 15.74
CA THR A 86 8.06 12.01 14.50
C THR A 86 7.74 10.79 13.64
N ALA A 87 6.80 9.92 14.07
CA ALA A 87 6.40 8.73 13.34
C ALA A 87 4.93 8.81 12.86
N PRO A 88 4.55 8.11 11.80
CA PRO A 88 3.16 7.99 11.40
C PRO A 88 2.37 7.18 12.45
N THR A 89 1.13 7.59 12.71
CA THR A 89 0.21 6.87 13.61
C THR A 89 -0.40 5.62 12.98
N VAL A 90 -0.29 5.49 11.66
CA VAL A 90 -0.77 4.35 10.88
C VAL A 90 0.37 3.83 10.02
N LYS A 91 0.65 2.55 10.14
CA LYS A 91 1.56 1.81 9.28
C LYS A 91 0.81 1.28 8.08
N ILE A 92 1.34 1.49 6.87
CA ILE A 92 0.77 0.99 5.62
C ILE A 92 1.81 0.08 4.98
N PHE A 93 1.43 -1.16 4.64
CA PHE A 93 2.36 -2.17 4.20
C PHE A 93 1.71 -3.16 3.24
N ILE A 94 2.54 -3.92 2.52
CA ILE A 94 2.14 -5.07 1.73
C ILE A 94 2.11 -6.28 2.65
N ALA A 95 0.93 -6.87 2.85
CA ALA A 95 0.78 -8.17 3.48
C ALA A 95 0.86 -9.23 2.37
N ALA A 96 2.02 -9.86 2.22
CA ALA A 96 2.22 -10.83 1.16
C ALA A 96 1.53 -12.16 1.48
N GLY A 97 0.75 -12.65 0.52
CA GLY A 97 0.24 -14.03 0.50
C GLY A 97 1.13 -14.98 -0.29
N LYS A 98 2.01 -14.42 -1.14
CA LYS A 98 3.02 -15.17 -1.87
C LYS A 98 4.24 -14.27 -2.13
N VAL A 99 5.41 -14.79 -1.81
CA VAL A 99 6.73 -14.23 -2.18
C VAL A 99 7.48 -15.31 -2.97
N GLN A 100 7.98 -14.94 -4.12
CA GLN A 100 8.71 -15.84 -5.01
C GLN A 100 10.04 -15.21 -5.39
N THR A 101 11.14 -15.86 -5.08
CA THR A 101 12.47 -15.46 -5.51
C THR A 101 12.62 -15.65 -7.01
N VAL A 102 13.32 -14.74 -7.67
CA VAL A 102 13.61 -14.76 -9.10
C VAL A 102 15.07 -14.36 -9.34
N GLU A 103 15.67 -14.82 -10.43
CA GLU A 103 17.07 -14.47 -10.74
C GLU A 103 17.24 -12.98 -11.06
N ALA A 104 16.26 -12.39 -11.75
CA ALA A 104 16.26 -10.97 -12.11
C ALA A 104 14.83 -10.43 -12.29
N ILE A 105 14.66 -9.13 -12.11
CA ILE A 105 13.41 -8.42 -12.42
C ILE A 105 13.35 -8.19 -13.94
N THR A 106 12.61 -9.02 -14.65
CA THR A 106 12.41 -8.90 -16.11
C THR A 106 11.32 -7.91 -16.47
N GLU A 107 10.34 -7.69 -15.56
CA GLU A 107 9.24 -6.76 -15.73
C GLU A 107 9.06 -5.92 -14.46
N LYS A 108 9.06 -4.59 -14.62
CA LYS A 108 8.77 -3.64 -13.52
C LYS A 108 7.29 -3.63 -13.19
N GLN A 109 6.85 -4.68 -12.50
CA GLN A 109 5.46 -4.85 -12.12
C GLN A 109 5.16 -4.13 -10.81
N ASN A 110 4.13 -3.29 -10.79
CA ASN A 110 3.54 -2.70 -9.58
C ASN A 110 2.08 -2.35 -9.90
N VAL A 111 1.19 -3.30 -9.68
CA VAL A 111 -0.23 -3.18 -10.00
C VAL A 111 -1.05 -3.43 -8.74
N VAL A 112 -1.87 -2.47 -8.39
CA VAL A 112 -2.81 -2.51 -7.27
C VAL A 112 -4.23 -2.46 -7.83
N LYS A 113 -5.11 -3.32 -7.31
CA LYS A 113 -6.56 -3.27 -7.53
C LYS A 113 -7.26 -3.23 -6.20
N LEU A 114 -8.08 -2.21 -5.97
CA LEU A 114 -8.84 -2.00 -4.75
C LEU A 114 -10.31 -1.79 -5.07
N CYS A 115 -11.19 -2.36 -4.24
CA CYS A 115 -12.60 -2.03 -4.22
C CYS A 115 -13.00 -1.68 -2.79
N GLY A 116 -13.76 -0.60 -2.61
CA GLY A 116 -14.16 -0.16 -1.28
C GLY A 116 -14.84 1.21 -1.29
N HIS A 117 -15.26 1.66 -0.11
CA HIS A 117 -15.95 2.92 0.05
C HIS A 117 -15.00 4.08 0.29
N ILE A 118 -15.26 5.22 -0.32
CA ILE A 118 -14.62 6.49 0.04
C ILE A 118 -15.06 6.84 1.47
N CYS A 119 -14.12 6.87 2.42
CA CYS A 119 -14.44 7.06 3.84
C CYS A 119 -14.34 8.51 4.32
N LYS A 120 -13.80 9.41 3.48
CA LYS A 120 -13.72 10.88 3.72
C LYS A 120 -14.01 11.60 2.42
N ASP A 121 -14.56 12.81 2.50
CA ASP A 121 -14.75 13.62 1.30
C ASP A 121 -13.44 13.85 0.56
N PRO A 122 -13.42 13.68 -0.78
CA PRO A 122 -12.25 13.90 -1.60
C PRO A 122 -11.68 15.31 -1.41
N ARG A 123 -10.36 15.40 -1.33
CA ARG A 123 -9.66 16.67 -1.16
C ARG A 123 -8.93 17.06 -2.43
N ALA A 124 -9.52 17.96 -3.21
CA ALA A 124 -8.89 18.52 -4.39
C ALA A 124 -7.84 19.58 -4.00
N ARG A 125 -6.71 19.58 -4.70
CA ARG A 125 -5.64 20.58 -4.58
C ARG A 125 -4.86 20.72 -5.89
N GLY A 126 -4.25 21.87 -6.10
CA GLY A 126 -3.30 22.08 -7.19
C GLY A 126 -1.85 21.98 -6.71
N THR A 127 -0.95 21.62 -7.60
CA THR A 127 0.47 21.77 -7.38
C THR A 127 0.94 23.16 -7.85
N SER A 128 2.14 23.58 -7.43
CA SER A 128 2.79 24.81 -7.94
C SER A 128 3.02 24.81 -9.46
N LYS A 129 2.97 23.64 -10.10
CA LYS A 129 3.07 23.46 -11.56
C LYS A 129 1.69 23.41 -12.25
N GLY A 130 0.58 23.72 -11.57
CA GLY A 130 -0.76 23.70 -12.14
C GLY A 130 -1.35 22.29 -12.36
N ILE A 131 -0.74 21.24 -11.79
CA ILE A 131 -1.27 19.88 -11.90
C ILE A 131 -2.38 19.67 -10.88
N HIS A 132 -3.55 19.24 -11.32
CA HIS A 132 -4.68 18.89 -10.47
C HIS A 132 -4.42 17.56 -9.75
N ILE A 133 -4.68 17.55 -8.45
CA ILE A 133 -4.57 16.37 -7.59
C ILE A 133 -5.83 16.27 -6.74
N THR A 134 -6.33 15.06 -6.56
CA THR A 134 -7.38 14.77 -5.57
C THR A 134 -6.92 13.60 -4.70
N ASP A 135 -6.85 13.85 -3.39
CA ASP A 135 -6.57 12.84 -2.39
C ASP A 135 -7.90 12.20 -1.97
N ILE A 136 -7.99 10.88 -2.01
CA ILE A 136 -9.11 10.09 -1.51
C ILE A 136 -8.62 9.05 -0.51
N MET A 137 -9.49 8.62 0.40
CA MET A 137 -9.22 7.55 1.36
C MET A 137 -10.25 6.45 1.16
N ILE A 138 -9.80 5.25 0.82
CA ILE A 138 -10.67 4.10 0.55
C ILE A 138 -10.64 3.16 1.75
N ALA A 139 -11.82 2.85 2.30
CA ALA A 139 -12.02 1.80 3.28
C ALA A 139 -12.24 0.47 2.55
N VAL A 140 -11.26 -0.41 2.63
CA VAL A 140 -11.29 -1.72 1.97
C VAL A 140 -11.53 -2.80 3.02
N LYS A 141 -12.65 -3.53 2.90
CA LYS A 141 -13.03 -4.60 3.81
C LYS A 141 -12.14 -5.83 3.57
N GLY A 142 -11.39 -6.23 4.57
CA GLY A 142 -10.64 -7.48 4.60
C GLY A 142 -11.41 -8.56 5.36
N LYS A 143 -10.83 -9.77 5.50
CA LYS A 143 -11.47 -10.88 6.22
C LYS A 143 -11.72 -10.60 7.72
N LYS A 144 -10.79 -9.90 8.38
CA LYS A 144 -10.85 -9.60 9.82
C LYS A 144 -10.93 -8.12 10.13
N ASN A 145 -10.33 -7.27 9.30
CA ASN A 145 -10.16 -5.84 9.56
C ASN A 145 -10.45 -5.03 8.30
N VAL A 146 -10.77 -3.75 8.47
CA VAL A 146 -10.87 -2.77 7.41
C VAL A 146 -9.53 -2.05 7.28
N SER A 147 -9.02 -1.90 6.06
CA SER A 147 -7.82 -1.12 5.76
C SER A 147 -8.21 0.23 5.16
N PHE A 148 -7.70 1.32 5.73
CA PHE A 148 -7.91 2.68 5.23
C PHE A 148 -6.74 3.09 4.36
N ILE A 149 -6.90 2.96 3.04
CA ILE A 149 -5.81 3.10 2.07
C ILE A 149 -5.87 4.49 1.44
N PRO A 150 -4.83 5.35 1.64
CA PRO A 150 -4.74 6.63 0.96
C PRO A 150 -4.44 6.42 -0.52
N CYS A 151 -5.18 7.14 -1.36
CA CYS A 151 -5.03 7.12 -2.80
C CYS A 151 -4.87 8.55 -3.32
N ILE A 152 -3.99 8.73 -4.30
CA ILE A 152 -3.75 10.00 -4.97
C ILE A 152 -4.14 9.89 -6.44
N CYS A 153 -5.04 10.77 -6.86
CA CYS A 153 -5.52 10.88 -8.23
C CYS A 153 -4.87 12.09 -8.92
N TRP A 154 -4.57 11.98 -10.20
CA TRP A 154 -3.87 13.00 -10.98
C TRP A 154 -4.67 13.43 -12.18
N GLN A 155 -4.64 14.72 -12.52
CA GLN A 155 -5.24 15.31 -13.74
C GLN A 155 -6.71 14.86 -13.95
N ASN A 156 -7.04 14.24 -15.06
CA ASN A 156 -8.42 13.83 -15.38
C ASN A 156 -9.02 12.88 -14.34
N VAL A 157 -8.20 11.98 -13.76
CA VAL A 157 -8.64 11.10 -12.67
C VAL A 157 -8.91 11.91 -11.39
N ALA A 158 -8.13 12.97 -11.14
CA ALA A 158 -8.36 13.88 -10.02
C ALA A 158 -9.68 14.65 -10.18
N ASP A 159 -10.00 15.11 -11.38
CA ASP A 159 -11.24 15.83 -11.67
C ASP A 159 -12.46 14.91 -11.51
N ALA A 160 -12.36 13.64 -11.88
CA ALA A 160 -13.39 12.62 -11.65
C ALA A 160 -13.55 12.32 -10.16
N ALA A 161 -12.44 12.07 -9.45
CA ALA A 161 -12.43 11.79 -8.03
C ALA A 161 -12.99 12.94 -7.18
N GLY A 162 -12.72 14.19 -7.57
CA GLY A 162 -13.20 15.39 -6.89
C GLY A 162 -14.72 15.59 -6.92
N LYS A 163 -15.43 14.90 -7.81
CA LYS A 163 -16.89 14.91 -7.91
C LYS A 163 -17.57 13.86 -7.04
N LEU A 164 -16.81 12.90 -6.54
CA LEU A 164 -17.31 11.82 -5.69
C LEU A 164 -17.55 12.33 -4.26
N LYS A 165 -18.30 11.55 -3.49
CA LYS A 165 -18.64 11.87 -2.11
C LYS A 165 -18.22 10.72 -1.18
N LYS A 166 -18.07 11.02 0.10
CA LYS A 166 -17.99 10.00 1.14
C LYS A 166 -19.16 9.01 1.01
N GLY A 167 -18.86 7.72 1.15
CA GLY A 167 -19.81 6.62 1.00
C GLY A 167 -19.87 6.03 -0.40
N THR A 168 -19.35 6.70 -1.45
CA THR A 168 -19.32 6.12 -2.80
C THR A 168 -18.45 4.87 -2.82
N TYR A 169 -18.96 3.76 -3.36
CA TYR A 169 -18.20 2.54 -3.61
C TYR A 169 -17.45 2.66 -4.94
N VAL A 170 -16.17 2.41 -4.90
CA VAL A 170 -15.29 2.62 -6.05
C VAL A 170 -14.37 1.43 -6.29
N GLU A 171 -14.04 1.23 -7.56
CA GLU A 171 -12.94 0.38 -8.01
C GLU A 171 -11.78 1.24 -8.45
N VAL A 172 -10.59 0.88 -8.00
CA VAL A 172 -9.34 1.60 -8.28
C VAL A 172 -8.29 0.63 -8.82
N GLU A 173 -7.66 1.03 -9.93
CA GLU A 173 -6.42 0.42 -10.37
C GLU A 173 -5.30 1.47 -10.32
N GLY A 174 -4.13 1.08 -9.84
CA GLY A 174 -2.99 1.97 -9.68
C GLY A 174 -1.70 1.24 -9.32
N ARG A 175 -0.76 1.98 -8.76
CA ARG A 175 0.49 1.45 -8.22
C ARG A 175 0.68 1.88 -6.77
N PHE A 176 1.26 1.05 -5.95
CA PHE A 176 1.64 1.39 -4.58
C PHE A 176 2.99 2.11 -4.60
N GLN A 177 3.06 3.26 -3.95
CA GLN A 177 4.26 4.11 -3.97
C GLN A 177 4.59 4.66 -2.60
N SER A 178 5.86 5.05 -2.44
CA SER A 178 6.35 5.83 -1.30
C SER A 178 6.71 7.25 -1.75
N ARG A 179 6.57 8.20 -0.83
CA ARG A 179 6.95 9.58 -1.06
C ARG A 179 7.47 10.20 0.23
N GLU A 180 8.68 10.74 0.17
CA GLU A 180 9.21 11.52 1.28
C GLU A 180 8.61 12.93 1.32
N TYR A 181 8.33 13.40 2.52
CA TYR A 181 7.87 14.77 2.75
C TYR A 181 8.40 15.30 4.08
N LYS A 182 8.58 16.62 4.16
CA LYS A 182 8.95 17.30 5.40
C LYS A 182 7.70 17.66 6.19
N LYS A 183 7.62 17.19 7.44
CA LYS A 183 6.57 17.55 8.39
C LYS A 183 7.14 18.62 9.35
N ALA A 184 6.53 19.79 9.32
CA ALA A 184 6.84 20.83 10.30
C ALA A 184 6.17 20.49 11.64
N ILE A 185 6.92 20.66 12.73
CA ILE A 185 6.39 20.61 14.09
C ILE A 185 6.81 21.94 14.74
N GLU A 186 5.86 22.61 15.37
CA GLU A 186 6.09 23.90 16.02
C GLU A 186 7.25 23.79 17.03
N GLY A 187 8.21 24.70 16.93
CA GLY A 187 9.40 24.72 17.81
C GLY A 187 10.51 23.71 17.49
N SER A 188 10.41 22.97 16.38
CA SER A 188 11.43 21.96 16.00
C SER A 188 11.82 22.07 14.53
N ALA A 189 13.00 21.51 14.17
CA ALA A 189 13.38 21.33 12.77
C ALA A 189 12.41 20.38 12.06
N PRO A 190 12.10 20.61 10.76
CA PRO A 190 11.22 19.74 10.01
C PRO A 190 11.76 18.29 9.96
N TYR A 191 10.88 17.32 10.21
CA TYR A 191 11.22 15.89 10.10
C TYR A 191 10.94 15.36 8.71
N LEU A 192 11.82 14.51 8.19
CA LEU A 192 11.60 13.75 6.98
C LEU A 192 10.71 12.55 7.31
N MET A 193 9.56 12.45 6.62
CA MET A 193 8.61 11.36 6.77
C MET A 193 8.33 10.71 5.43
N THR A 194 7.96 9.43 5.45
CA THR A 194 7.54 8.70 4.27
C THR A 194 6.02 8.49 4.30
N ALA A 195 5.34 8.96 3.26
CA ALA A 195 3.96 8.63 2.99
C ALA A 195 3.90 7.42 2.05
N TYR A 196 2.97 6.51 2.32
CA TYR A 196 2.64 5.37 1.47
C TYR A 196 1.23 5.57 0.94
N GLU A 197 1.05 5.47 -0.37
CA GLU A 197 -0.22 5.78 -1.03
C GLU A 197 -0.36 4.99 -2.35
N VAL A 198 -1.58 4.81 -2.83
CA VAL A 198 -1.83 4.28 -4.17
C VAL A 198 -1.95 5.43 -5.15
N SER A 199 -1.03 5.50 -6.12
CA SER A 199 -1.16 6.41 -7.26
C SER A 199 -2.13 5.80 -8.26
N VAL A 200 -3.30 6.43 -8.37
CA VAL A 200 -4.44 5.92 -9.15
C VAL A 200 -4.23 6.18 -10.63
N VAL A 201 -4.42 5.14 -11.43
CA VAL A 201 -4.39 5.20 -12.91
C VAL A 201 -5.81 5.15 -13.47
N GLN A 202 -6.67 4.30 -12.86
CA GLN A 202 -8.08 4.19 -13.23
C GLN A 202 -8.96 4.23 -11.98
N LEU A 203 -10.10 4.91 -12.10
CA LEU A 203 -11.10 5.04 -11.06
C LEU A 203 -12.48 4.85 -11.68
N GLY A 204 -13.25 3.91 -11.16
CA GLY A 204 -14.65 3.67 -11.52
C GLY A 204 -15.55 3.71 -10.29
N VAL A 205 -16.81 4.13 -10.46
CA VAL A 205 -17.87 3.89 -9.48
C VAL A 205 -18.43 2.50 -9.75
N ALA A 206 -18.59 1.70 -8.71
CA ALA A 206 -19.11 0.35 -8.78
C ALA A 206 -20.29 0.18 -7.81
N GLU A 207 -21.05 -0.89 -7.99
CA GLU A 207 -22.06 -1.32 -7.02
C GLU A 207 -21.41 -2.18 -5.96
N ASP A 208 -21.85 -2.05 -4.69
CA ASP A 208 -21.38 -2.90 -3.60
C ASP A 208 -22.19 -4.21 -3.61
N ASP A 209 -21.60 -5.28 -4.16
CA ASP A 209 -22.22 -6.60 -4.20
C ASP A 209 -22.61 -7.13 -2.80
N ALA A 210 -22.12 -6.54 -1.72
CA ALA A 210 -22.42 -6.95 -0.35
C ALA A 210 -23.81 -6.49 0.14
N GLU A 211 -24.44 -5.53 -0.52
CA GLU A 211 -25.82 -5.09 -0.20
C GLU A 211 -26.92 -6.01 -0.80
N GLN A 212 -26.54 -6.97 -1.65
CA GLN A 212 -27.49 -7.90 -2.32
C GLN A 212 -27.69 -9.22 -1.58
N GLU A 213 -26.95 -9.52 -0.51
CA GLU A 213 -27.08 -10.77 0.26
C GLU A 213 -28.02 -10.68 1.48
N ASP A 214 -28.61 -9.51 1.78
CA ASP A 214 -29.49 -9.28 2.93
C ASP A 214 -30.98 -9.01 2.55
N GLU A 215 -31.46 -9.41 1.35
CA GLU A 215 -32.89 -9.42 1.00
C GLU A 215 -33.50 -10.83 0.99
#